data_684b8030c755a46a4e07410503c5df2a
#
_entry.id   684b8030c755a46a4e07410503c5df2a
#
_cell.length_a   1.000
_cell.length_b   1.000
_cell.length_c   1.000
_cell.angle_alpha   90.00
_cell.angle_beta   90.00
_cell.angle_gamma   90.00
#
_symmetry.space_group_name_H-M   'P 1'
#
loop_
_entity.id
_entity.type
_entity.pdbx_description
1 polymer ?
#
loop_
_entity_poly.entity_id
_entity_poly.type
_entity_poly.pdbx_seq_one_letter_code
_entity_poly.pdbx_strand_id
1 'polypeptide(L)'
;SGSGRFKYPQNNVDGDYIEGIYNLKDQILVTNSAFTLNNDGYIIKGNSLHYTVVSGDALMNSAFSVRRENMVVSGSSGNANTKTKNIFANSMVMRSDQGDIITSNSGDGNFEKREFKFDGNVNGKIRGNVKDFVKSKEKLVDSEAIYFTGATAKMYFLVHEDNKYSMTRGEIKTNVNVRYKDLNMLSQYSEIDAGKNVVLSRDDVRLIFRENTQMTANYFYIDLNTEKGYAQTNVKIINNIGGGKVDISTDKAIIDNKTRQLELLGNVVTYKDKTRISSNKAYYDIDKKILQNEENIKVD
;
A
#
# COMPACT_ATOMS: atom_id res chain seq x y z
N SER A 1 -21.46 39.33 -7.61
CA SER A 1 -20.24 38.52 -7.39
C SER A 1 -19.25 39.30 -6.54
N GLY A 2 -18.58 38.64 -5.63
CA GLY A 2 -17.55 39.25 -4.77
C GLY A 2 -16.99 38.20 -3.80
N SER A 3 -15.93 38.58 -3.09
CA SER A 3 -15.39 37.75 -2.00
C SER A 3 -16.36 37.73 -0.83
N GLY A 4 -16.44 36.59 -0.15
CA GLY A 4 -17.35 36.45 0.97
C GLY A 4 -16.94 35.33 1.92
N ARG A 5 -17.55 35.43 3.09
CA ARG A 5 -17.55 34.36 4.11
C ARG A 5 -18.99 33.90 4.32
N PHE A 6 -19.17 32.61 4.44
CA PHE A 6 -20.48 32.03 4.80
C PHE A 6 -20.36 31.18 6.05
N LYS A 7 -21.44 31.06 6.78
CA LYS A 7 -21.54 30.22 7.97
C LYS A 7 -22.92 29.58 8.04
N TYR A 8 -22.92 28.24 8.16
CA TYR A 8 -24.13 27.44 8.36
C TYR A 8 -24.04 26.69 9.70
N PRO A 9 -24.50 27.32 10.79
CA PRO A 9 -24.37 26.74 12.14
C PRO A 9 -25.07 25.39 12.29
N GLN A 10 -26.21 25.20 11.63
CA GLN A 10 -27.01 23.97 11.72
C GLN A 10 -26.27 22.74 11.16
N ASN A 11 -25.36 22.93 10.22
CA ASN A 11 -24.59 21.87 9.57
C ASN A 11 -23.12 21.90 9.99
N ASN A 12 -22.75 22.78 10.91
CA ASN A 12 -21.38 23.05 11.32
C ASN A 12 -20.43 23.28 10.12
N VAL A 13 -20.91 24.05 9.14
CA VAL A 13 -20.16 24.38 7.92
C VAL A 13 -19.90 25.87 7.88
N ASP A 14 -18.66 26.24 7.61
CA ASP A 14 -18.25 27.60 7.31
C ASP A 14 -17.21 27.61 6.19
N GLY A 15 -16.99 28.77 5.58
CA GLY A 15 -15.99 28.87 4.53
C GLY A 15 -15.84 30.27 3.95
N ASP A 16 -14.78 30.39 3.15
CA ASP A 16 -14.40 31.61 2.46
C ASP A 16 -14.28 31.32 0.95
N TYR A 17 -14.58 32.34 0.13
CA TYR A 17 -14.34 32.31 -1.30
C TYR A 17 -13.92 33.70 -1.80
N ILE A 18 -13.10 33.75 -2.87
CA ILE A 18 -12.65 35.00 -3.45
C ILE A 18 -13.75 35.60 -4.33
N GLU A 19 -14.39 34.76 -5.16
CA GLU A 19 -15.49 35.19 -6.02
C GLU A 19 -16.50 34.08 -6.13
N GLY A 20 -17.81 34.37 -5.91
CA GLY A 20 -18.85 33.37 -5.94
C GLY A 20 -20.25 33.93 -5.91
N ILE A 21 -21.23 33.05 -6.14
CA ILE A 21 -22.67 33.31 -6.09
C ILE A 21 -23.29 32.36 -5.09
N TYR A 22 -24.03 32.89 -4.14
CA TYR A 22 -24.83 32.10 -3.23
C TYR A 22 -26.32 32.30 -3.53
N ASN A 23 -27.02 31.22 -3.86
CA ASN A 23 -28.47 31.23 -4.04
C ASN A 23 -29.14 30.89 -2.69
N LEU A 24 -29.78 31.87 -2.10
CA LEU A 24 -30.47 31.77 -0.80
C LEU A 24 -31.66 30.79 -0.82
N LYS A 25 -32.40 30.72 -1.94
CA LYS A 25 -33.56 29.86 -2.08
C LYS A 25 -33.17 28.39 -2.15
N ASP A 26 -32.21 28.07 -2.98
CA ASP A 26 -31.81 26.71 -3.25
C ASP A 26 -30.65 26.26 -2.31
N GLN A 27 -30.12 27.20 -1.53
CA GLN A 27 -28.96 26.98 -0.62
C GLN A 27 -27.74 26.39 -1.33
N ILE A 28 -27.41 26.97 -2.49
CA ILE A 28 -26.29 26.53 -3.34
C ILE A 28 -25.25 27.65 -3.41
N LEU A 29 -23.99 27.28 -3.12
CA LEU A 29 -22.83 28.14 -3.36
C LEU A 29 -22.10 27.66 -4.62
N VAL A 30 -21.85 28.55 -5.54
CA VAL A 30 -21.04 28.30 -6.73
C VAL A 30 -19.88 29.29 -6.78
N THR A 31 -18.68 28.78 -6.93
CA THR A 31 -17.47 29.60 -7.16
C THR A 31 -16.54 28.91 -8.15
N ASN A 32 -15.92 29.71 -9.02
CA ASN A 32 -14.84 29.30 -9.94
C ASN A 32 -13.51 29.96 -9.55
N SER A 33 -13.35 30.27 -8.28
CA SER A 33 -12.15 30.86 -7.69
C SER A 33 -11.72 30.09 -6.46
N ALA A 34 -10.61 30.47 -5.86
CA ALA A 34 -10.12 29.81 -4.64
C ALA A 34 -11.17 29.88 -3.51
N PHE A 35 -11.36 28.74 -2.86
CA PHE A 35 -12.27 28.59 -1.74
C PHE A 35 -11.66 27.74 -0.62
N THR A 36 -12.16 27.93 0.59
CA THR A 36 -11.96 27.03 1.72
C THR A 36 -13.34 26.74 2.33
N LEU A 37 -13.65 25.47 2.58
CA LEU A 37 -14.83 25.02 3.27
C LEU A 37 -14.42 24.16 4.45
N ASN A 38 -14.90 24.51 5.65
CA ASN A 38 -14.66 23.79 6.88
C ASN A 38 -15.94 23.09 7.33
N ASN A 39 -15.83 21.85 7.77
CA ASN A 39 -16.92 21.08 8.33
C ASN A 39 -16.39 20.02 9.31
N ASP A 40 -16.71 20.13 10.58
CA ASP A 40 -16.37 19.16 11.63
C ASP A 40 -14.87 18.70 11.61
N GLY A 41 -13.95 19.63 11.42
CA GLY A 41 -12.51 19.37 11.32
C GLY A 41 -12.04 18.87 9.95
N TYR A 42 -12.94 18.77 8.95
CA TYR A 42 -12.56 18.60 7.56
C TYR A 42 -12.34 19.96 6.92
N ILE A 43 -11.29 20.09 6.16
CA ILE A 43 -10.95 21.30 5.41
C ILE A 43 -10.88 20.94 3.93
N ILE A 44 -11.81 21.46 3.14
CA ILE A 44 -11.83 21.29 1.68
C ILE A 44 -11.33 22.60 1.05
N LYS A 45 -10.34 22.51 0.17
CA LYS A 45 -9.76 23.62 -0.56
C LYS A 45 -9.72 23.33 -2.05
N GLY A 46 -9.92 24.33 -2.87
CA GLY A 46 -9.82 24.22 -4.34
C GLY A 46 -10.06 25.53 -5.03
N ASN A 47 -10.23 25.48 -6.37
CA ASN A 47 -10.46 26.65 -7.22
C ASN A 47 -11.79 26.59 -7.99
N SER A 48 -12.64 25.61 -7.71
CA SER A 48 -14.00 25.51 -8.28
C SER A 48 -14.84 24.68 -7.33
N LEU A 49 -16.01 25.21 -6.95
CA LEU A 49 -16.93 24.54 -6.03
C LEU A 49 -18.36 24.79 -6.48
N HIS A 50 -19.14 23.72 -6.53
CA HIS A 50 -20.59 23.74 -6.49
C HIS A 50 -21.03 23.00 -5.23
N TYR A 51 -21.49 23.75 -4.22
CA TYR A 51 -21.82 23.20 -2.89
C TYR A 51 -23.30 23.36 -2.59
N THR A 52 -23.98 22.24 -2.35
CA THR A 52 -25.37 22.18 -1.92
C THR A 52 -25.43 21.96 -0.41
N VAL A 53 -25.80 22.98 0.34
CA VAL A 53 -25.78 22.96 1.81
C VAL A 53 -26.71 21.90 2.39
N VAL A 54 -27.90 21.74 1.80
CA VAL A 54 -28.92 20.80 2.30
C VAL A 54 -28.46 19.36 2.21
N SER A 55 -27.87 18.95 1.09
CA SER A 55 -27.35 17.57 0.92
C SER A 55 -25.93 17.37 1.46
N GLY A 56 -25.16 18.44 1.56
CA GLY A 56 -23.76 18.43 1.92
C GLY A 56 -22.83 18.09 0.74
N ASP A 57 -23.36 18.07 -0.48
CA ASP A 57 -22.59 17.72 -1.68
C ASP A 57 -21.71 18.87 -2.15
N ALA A 58 -20.42 18.60 -2.30
CA ALA A 58 -19.42 19.51 -2.83
C ALA A 58 -18.83 18.88 -4.11
N LEU A 59 -19.10 19.48 -5.26
CA LEU A 59 -18.51 19.11 -6.54
C LEU A 59 -17.37 20.06 -6.89
N MET A 60 -16.21 19.54 -7.20
CA MET A 60 -15.01 20.26 -7.59
C MET A 60 -14.60 19.84 -9.02
N ASN A 61 -14.71 20.77 -9.97
CA ASN A 61 -14.34 20.56 -11.38
C ASN A 61 -12.87 20.87 -11.68
N SER A 62 -12.10 21.23 -10.68
CA SER A 62 -10.66 21.52 -10.76
C SER A 62 -9.94 20.93 -9.55
N ALA A 63 -8.61 21.10 -9.53
CA ALA A 63 -7.78 20.56 -8.45
C ALA A 63 -8.26 21.00 -7.06
N PHE A 64 -8.34 20.03 -6.18
CA PHE A 64 -8.80 20.22 -4.80
C PHE A 64 -8.05 19.34 -3.81
N SER A 65 -8.21 19.65 -2.55
CA SER A 65 -7.76 18.81 -1.44
C SER A 65 -8.76 18.78 -0.31
N VAL A 66 -8.85 17.63 0.37
CA VAL A 66 -9.58 17.43 1.62
C VAL A 66 -8.58 17.00 2.68
N ARG A 67 -8.45 17.81 3.73
CA ARG A 67 -7.62 17.49 4.91
C ARG A 67 -8.51 17.07 6.07
N ARG A 68 -8.09 16.01 6.74
CA ARG A 68 -8.58 15.62 8.07
C ARG A 68 -7.35 15.28 8.91
N GLU A 69 -7.12 16.01 10.00
CA GLU A 69 -5.94 15.84 10.87
C GLU A 69 -4.62 15.76 10.08
N ASN A 70 -3.89 14.66 10.22
CA ASN A 70 -2.61 14.40 9.55
C ASN A 70 -2.75 13.81 8.14
N MET A 71 -3.98 13.63 7.62
CA MET A 71 -4.22 13.01 6.32
C MET A 71 -4.80 14.02 5.32
N VAL A 72 -4.26 14.00 4.10
CA VAL A 72 -4.72 14.81 2.98
C VAL A 72 -5.03 13.91 1.79
N VAL A 73 -6.23 14.05 1.25
CA VAL A 73 -6.64 13.48 -0.03
C VAL A 73 -6.80 14.62 -1.03
N SER A 74 -6.22 14.49 -2.21
CA SER A 74 -6.31 15.47 -3.28
C SER A 74 -6.59 14.81 -4.62
N GLY A 75 -7.12 15.59 -5.56
CA GLY A 75 -7.41 15.16 -6.92
C GLY A 75 -7.41 16.31 -7.90
N SER A 76 -7.42 15.98 -9.20
CA SER A 76 -7.57 16.94 -10.30
C SER A 76 -9.00 17.45 -10.45
N SER A 77 -9.98 16.62 -10.07
CA SER A 77 -11.42 16.92 -9.96
C SER A 77 -12.07 15.84 -9.09
N GLY A 78 -13.29 16.06 -8.62
CA GLY A 78 -14.00 15.07 -7.83
C GLY A 78 -15.19 15.64 -7.07
N ASN A 79 -15.62 14.89 -6.06
CA ASN A 79 -16.67 15.33 -5.16
C ASN A 79 -16.37 14.89 -3.72
N ALA A 80 -16.98 15.60 -2.78
CA ALA A 80 -16.98 15.23 -1.38
C ALA A 80 -18.38 15.49 -0.81
N ASN A 81 -18.76 14.74 0.22
CA ASN A 81 -19.99 15.00 0.93
C ASN A 81 -19.69 15.30 2.40
N THR A 82 -20.03 16.51 2.83
CA THR A 82 -19.74 17.01 4.19
C THR A 82 -20.54 16.32 5.29
N LYS A 83 -21.65 15.64 4.96
CA LYS A 83 -22.47 14.88 5.90
C LYS A 83 -22.02 13.42 6.03
N THR A 84 -21.86 12.75 4.88
CA THR A 84 -21.49 11.32 4.87
C THR A 84 -19.98 11.08 4.93
N LYS A 85 -19.18 12.16 4.79
CA LYS A 85 -17.70 12.13 4.80
C LYS A 85 -17.09 11.28 3.67
N ASN A 86 -17.89 11.00 2.64
CA ASN A 86 -17.41 10.36 1.43
C ASN A 86 -16.61 11.35 0.58
N ILE A 87 -15.64 10.82 -0.13
CA ILE A 87 -14.83 11.54 -1.12
C ILE A 87 -14.64 10.66 -2.35
N PHE A 88 -14.66 11.28 -3.52
CA PHE A 88 -14.19 10.71 -4.77
C PHE A 88 -13.24 11.69 -5.43
N ALA A 89 -12.15 11.20 -6.03
CA ALA A 89 -11.16 12.01 -6.71
C ALA A 89 -10.64 11.34 -7.98
N ASN A 90 -10.54 12.10 -9.06
CA ASN A 90 -9.74 11.77 -10.23
C ASN A 90 -8.27 12.16 -9.97
N SER A 91 -7.33 11.38 -10.48
CA SER A 91 -5.89 11.54 -10.19
C SER A 91 -5.66 11.62 -8.66
N MET A 92 -6.20 10.64 -7.94
CA MET A 92 -6.21 10.66 -6.49
C MET A 92 -4.80 10.55 -5.92
N VAL A 93 -4.51 11.42 -4.97
CA VAL A 93 -3.28 11.37 -4.18
C VAL A 93 -3.65 11.47 -2.71
N MET A 94 -3.29 10.47 -1.92
CA MET A 94 -3.40 10.48 -0.48
C MET A 94 -2.02 10.62 0.15
N ARG A 95 -1.90 11.48 1.17
CA ARG A 95 -0.67 11.69 1.93
C ARG A 95 -0.97 11.73 3.42
N SER A 96 -0.04 11.20 4.22
CA SER A 96 0.00 11.43 5.66
C SER A 96 1.19 12.33 6.04
N ASP A 97 1.10 13.02 7.17
CA ASP A 97 2.21 13.80 7.72
C ASP A 97 3.39 12.88 8.15
N GLN A 98 3.17 11.57 8.22
CA GLN A 98 4.18 10.55 8.48
C GLN A 98 4.98 10.17 7.24
N GLY A 99 4.60 10.66 6.07
CA GLY A 99 5.28 10.45 4.80
C GLY A 99 4.78 9.27 3.98
N ASP A 100 3.59 8.72 4.32
CA ASP A 100 2.90 7.81 3.43
C ASP A 100 2.38 8.57 2.21
N ILE A 101 2.46 7.95 1.05
CA ILE A 101 1.91 8.48 -0.20
C ILE A 101 1.30 7.33 -0.97
N ILE A 102 0.07 7.52 -1.45
CA ILE A 102 -0.59 6.59 -2.38
C ILE A 102 -1.19 7.40 -3.51
N THR A 103 -0.95 6.98 -4.74
CA THR A 103 -1.45 7.61 -5.96
C THR A 103 -2.21 6.62 -6.81
N SER A 104 -3.20 7.09 -7.58
CA SER A 104 -3.98 6.29 -8.53
C SER A 104 -4.63 7.18 -9.59
N ASN A 105 -5.18 6.57 -10.64
CA ASN A 105 -5.94 7.29 -11.66
C ASN A 105 -7.23 7.88 -11.08
N SER A 106 -7.90 7.13 -10.19
CA SER A 106 -9.08 7.58 -9.44
C SER A 106 -9.18 6.84 -8.12
N GLY A 107 -10.06 7.28 -7.26
CA GLY A 107 -10.34 6.59 -6.02
C GLY A 107 -11.51 7.19 -5.26
N ASP A 108 -12.02 6.41 -4.34
CA ASP A 108 -13.06 6.80 -3.41
C ASP A 108 -12.70 6.42 -1.98
N GLY A 109 -13.27 7.10 -1.02
CA GLY A 109 -13.05 6.78 0.37
C GLY A 109 -14.02 7.44 1.32
N ASN A 110 -13.92 7.01 2.55
CA ASN A 110 -14.71 7.56 3.64
C ASN A 110 -13.84 7.70 4.89
N PHE A 111 -13.70 8.91 5.37
CA PHE A 111 -12.85 9.20 6.54
C PHE A 111 -13.41 8.60 7.84
N GLU A 112 -14.73 8.51 8.02
CA GLU A 112 -15.32 7.93 9.23
C GLU A 112 -15.25 6.41 9.22
N LYS A 113 -15.46 5.79 8.05
CA LYS A 113 -15.28 4.36 7.86
C LYS A 113 -13.79 3.97 7.83
N ARG A 114 -12.91 4.97 7.66
CA ARG A 114 -11.46 4.79 7.64
C ARG A 114 -10.99 3.86 6.52
N GLU A 115 -11.67 3.92 5.40
CA GLU A 115 -11.46 3.06 4.24
C GLU A 115 -11.34 3.90 2.98
N PHE A 116 -10.29 3.60 2.18
CA PHE A 116 -10.05 4.23 0.88
C PHE A 116 -9.75 3.17 -0.16
N LYS A 117 -10.32 3.35 -1.34
CA LYS A 117 -10.09 2.53 -2.53
C LYS A 117 -9.38 3.35 -3.58
N PHE A 118 -8.44 2.74 -4.25
CA PHE A 118 -7.62 3.33 -5.30
C PHE A 118 -7.76 2.47 -6.55
N ASP A 119 -7.99 3.10 -7.69
CA ASP A 119 -8.23 2.42 -8.95
C ASP A 119 -7.37 2.98 -10.08
N GLY A 120 -6.77 2.07 -10.84
CA GLY A 120 -5.89 2.34 -11.98
C GLY A 120 -4.51 2.88 -11.59
N ASN A 121 -3.46 2.16 -11.98
CA ASN A 121 -2.05 2.55 -11.80
C ASN A 121 -1.70 2.95 -10.37
N VAL A 122 -2.11 2.12 -9.41
CA VAL A 122 -1.83 2.38 -8.01
C VAL A 122 -0.33 2.31 -7.75
N ASN A 123 0.19 3.32 -7.07
CA ASN A 123 1.57 3.38 -6.59
C ASN A 123 1.58 3.91 -5.17
N GLY A 124 2.21 3.17 -4.26
CA GLY A 124 2.22 3.50 -2.85
C GLY A 124 3.60 3.37 -2.21
N LYS A 125 3.83 4.24 -1.23
CA LYS A 125 4.93 4.20 -0.27
C LYS A 125 4.34 4.29 1.11
N ILE A 126 4.62 3.30 1.94
CA ILE A 126 4.17 3.22 3.33
C ILE A 126 5.39 3.12 4.22
N ARG A 127 5.44 3.95 5.24
CA ARG A 127 6.44 3.86 6.29
C ARG A 127 5.86 3.01 7.42
N GLY A 128 6.21 1.73 7.45
CA GLY A 128 5.71 0.77 8.45
C GLY A 128 6.05 1.17 9.88
N ASN A 129 5.20 0.71 10.78
CA ASN A 129 5.30 0.69 12.24
C ASN A 129 5.15 2.02 13.02
N VAL A 130 3.90 2.32 13.36
CA VAL A 130 3.51 3.44 14.22
C VAL A 130 4.05 3.34 15.67
N LYS A 131 4.37 2.13 16.14
CA LYS A 131 4.86 1.94 17.53
C LYS A 131 6.22 2.61 17.79
N ASP A 132 7.07 2.67 16.77
CA ASP A 132 8.39 3.29 16.88
C ASP A 132 8.35 4.81 16.65
N PHE A 133 7.30 5.32 15.98
CA PHE A 133 7.11 6.76 15.74
C PHE A 133 6.88 7.58 17.01
N VAL A 134 6.24 6.99 18.01
CA VAL A 134 5.97 7.68 19.28
C VAL A 134 7.23 7.82 20.14
N LYS A 135 8.26 7.00 19.92
CA LYS A 135 9.47 6.96 20.72
C LYS A 135 10.70 7.58 20.09
N SER A 136 10.81 7.67 18.78
CA SER A 136 11.99 8.26 18.12
C SER A 136 11.63 9.55 17.41
N LYS A 137 12.30 10.64 17.77
CA LYS A 137 12.32 11.90 17.01
C LYS A 137 13.19 11.79 15.74
N GLU A 138 13.69 10.62 15.43
CA GLU A 138 14.55 10.39 14.26
C GLU A 138 13.71 10.23 13.01
N LYS A 139 14.12 10.92 11.94
CA LYS A 139 13.53 10.73 10.60
C LYS A 139 13.75 9.28 10.18
N LEU A 140 12.66 8.53 9.95
CA LEU A 140 12.73 7.20 9.35
C LEU A 140 13.47 7.28 8.02
N VAL A 141 14.45 6.42 7.86
CA VAL A 141 15.22 6.32 6.62
C VAL A 141 14.32 5.71 5.54
N ASP A 142 14.38 6.24 4.31
CA ASP A 142 13.58 5.74 3.18
C ASP A 142 13.81 4.25 2.87
N SER A 143 14.92 3.67 3.32
CA SER A 143 15.24 2.24 3.20
C SER A 143 14.30 1.29 3.95
N GLU A 144 13.51 1.80 4.91
CA GLU A 144 12.56 0.99 5.69
C GLU A 144 11.10 1.13 5.20
N ALA A 145 10.86 1.91 4.16
CA ALA A 145 9.54 2.02 3.57
C ALA A 145 9.17 0.78 2.73
N ILE A 146 7.90 0.42 2.77
CA ILE A 146 7.32 -0.55 1.85
C ILE A 146 6.82 0.21 0.63
N TYR A 147 7.31 -0.14 -0.54
CA TYR A 147 6.82 0.37 -1.82
C TYR A 147 5.94 -0.68 -2.46
N PHE A 148 4.85 -0.27 -3.07
CA PHE A 148 3.99 -1.18 -3.81
C PHE A 148 3.39 -0.54 -5.05
N THR A 149 3.09 -1.37 -6.04
CA THR A 149 2.28 -1.01 -7.20
C THR A 149 1.23 -2.09 -7.45
N GLY A 150 0.15 -1.74 -8.14
CA GLY A 150 -0.90 -2.67 -8.56
C GLY A 150 -1.95 -1.98 -9.41
N ALA A 151 -2.92 -2.73 -9.91
CA ALA A 151 -4.04 -2.13 -10.64
C ALA A 151 -5.04 -1.48 -9.70
N THR A 152 -5.33 -2.10 -8.56
CA THR A 152 -6.24 -1.58 -7.54
C THR A 152 -5.67 -1.78 -6.14
N ALA A 153 -6.08 -0.92 -5.21
CA ALA A 153 -5.77 -1.10 -3.80
C ALA A 153 -6.93 -0.67 -2.90
N LYS A 154 -7.01 -1.30 -1.75
CA LYS A 154 -7.92 -0.94 -0.66
C LYS A 154 -7.12 -0.76 0.61
N MET A 155 -7.22 0.41 1.24
CA MET A 155 -6.46 0.77 2.43
C MET A 155 -7.38 1.03 3.60
N TYR A 156 -6.95 0.56 4.76
CA TYR A 156 -7.67 0.70 6.03
C TYR A 156 -6.80 1.48 7.02
N PHE A 157 -7.44 2.34 7.78
CA PHE A 157 -6.79 3.24 8.72
C PHE A 157 -7.30 3.05 10.14
N LEU A 158 -6.45 3.29 11.10
CA LEU A 158 -6.79 3.46 12.51
C LEU A 158 -6.69 4.96 12.86
N VAL A 159 -7.55 5.43 13.74
CA VAL A 159 -7.45 6.74 14.36
C VAL A 159 -6.93 6.53 15.78
N HIS A 160 -5.82 7.16 16.12
CA HIS A 160 -5.21 7.13 17.44
C HIS A 160 -5.91 8.09 18.40
N GLU A 161 -5.58 8.02 19.69
CA GLU A 161 -6.14 8.91 20.73
C GLU A 161 -5.87 10.40 20.47
N ASP A 162 -4.78 10.73 19.77
CA ASP A 162 -4.45 12.08 19.31
C ASP A 162 -5.16 12.48 18.00
N ASN A 163 -6.17 11.71 17.59
CA ASN A 163 -6.96 11.85 16.35
C ASN A 163 -6.16 11.68 15.06
N LYS A 164 -4.91 11.22 15.09
CA LYS A 164 -4.14 10.98 13.87
C LYS A 164 -4.49 9.65 13.23
N TYR A 165 -4.47 9.65 11.91
CA TYR A 165 -4.67 8.48 11.08
C TYR A 165 -3.34 7.77 10.83
N SER A 166 -3.34 6.44 10.94
CA SER A 166 -2.26 5.59 10.44
C SER A 166 -2.83 4.45 9.63
N MET A 167 -2.14 4.06 8.56
CA MET A 167 -2.54 2.90 7.80
C MET A 167 -2.28 1.63 8.62
N THR A 168 -3.28 0.75 8.71
CA THR A 168 -3.17 -0.52 9.42
C THR A 168 -3.07 -1.69 8.48
N ARG A 169 -3.80 -1.66 7.37
CA ARG A 169 -3.86 -2.75 6.41
C ARG A 169 -4.06 -2.22 4.99
N GLY A 170 -3.41 -2.87 4.03
CA GLY A 170 -3.61 -2.62 2.61
C GLY A 170 -3.80 -3.92 1.86
N GLU A 171 -4.77 -3.95 0.95
CA GLU A 171 -4.98 -5.02 -0.03
C GLU A 171 -4.67 -4.47 -1.42
N ILE A 172 -3.76 -5.09 -2.13
CA ILE A 172 -3.34 -4.68 -3.48
C ILE A 172 -3.62 -5.84 -4.44
N LYS A 173 -4.16 -5.56 -5.61
CA LYS A 173 -4.58 -6.59 -6.57
C LYS A 173 -4.09 -6.28 -7.97
N THR A 174 -3.85 -7.37 -8.71
CA THR A 174 -3.51 -7.44 -10.13
C THR A 174 -2.18 -6.76 -10.46
N ASN A 175 -1.25 -7.56 -10.94
CA ASN A 175 0.11 -7.14 -11.29
C ASN A 175 0.81 -6.42 -10.12
N VAL A 176 0.71 -7.02 -8.94
CA VAL A 176 1.26 -6.46 -7.73
C VAL A 176 2.78 -6.58 -7.72
N ASN A 177 3.45 -5.51 -7.36
CA ASN A 177 4.86 -5.50 -7.02
C ASN A 177 5.02 -4.87 -5.63
N VAL A 178 5.58 -5.59 -4.68
CA VAL A 178 5.93 -5.10 -3.35
C VAL A 178 7.45 -5.13 -3.18
N ARG A 179 8.01 -4.02 -2.75
CA ARG A 179 9.46 -3.89 -2.48
C ARG A 179 9.69 -3.42 -1.05
N TYR A 180 10.58 -4.12 -0.37
CA TYR A 180 11.05 -3.76 0.97
C TYR A 180 12.52 -4.09 1.07
N LYS A 181 13.38 -3.11 1.34
CA LYS A 181 14.84 -3.25 1.28
C LYS A 181 15.25 -3.86 -0.07
N ASP A 182 15.93 -4.99 -0.05
CA ASP A 182 16.37 -5.73 -1.23
C ASP A 182 15.42 -6.88 -1.64
N LEU A 183 14.31 -7.03 -0.93
CA LEU A 183 13.24 -7.96 -1.31
C LEU A 183 12.35 -7.32 -2.38
N ASN A 184 12.20 -8.01 -3.49
CA ASN A 184 11.27 -7.65 -4.56
C ASN A 184 10.31 -8.83 -4.81
N MET A 185 9.02 -8.58 -4.71
CA MET A 185 7.98 -9.59 -4.77
C MET A 185 6.89 -9.19 -5.76
N LEU A 186 6.63 -10.07 -6.71
CA LEU A 186 5.57 -9.96 -7.70
C LEU A 186 4.46 -10.96 -7.38
N SER A 187 3.19 -10.60 -7.58
CA SER A 187 2.04 -11.49 -7.36
C SER A 187 0.78 -10.95 -8.01
N GLN A 188 -0.33 -11.70 -7.94
CA GLN A 188 -1.64 -11.17 -8.32
C GLN A 188 -2.39 -10.54 -7.14
N TYR A 189 -2.02 -10.90 -5.91
CA TYR A 189 -2.60 -10.34 -4.70
C TYR A 189 -1.53 -10.19 -3.61
N SER A 190 -1.51 -9.04 -2.96
CA SER A 190 -0.74 -8.85 -1.72
C SER A 190 -1.56 -8.14 -0.66
N GLU A 191 -1.32 -8.52 0.57
CA GLU A 191 -1.82 -7.85 1.77
C GLU A 191 -0.64 -7.36 2.60
N ILE A 192 -0.69 -6.10 3.00
CA ILE A 192 0.27 -5.46 3.90
C ILE A 192 -0.46 -5.17 5.20
N ASP A 193 -0.06 -5.79 6.30
CA ASP A 193 -0.51 -5.45 7.65
C ASP A 193 0.58 -4.59 8.30
N ALA A 194 0.42 -3.27 8.23
CA ALA A 194 1.38 -2.33 8.78
C ALA A 194 1.41 -2.34 10.31
N GLY A 195 0.29 -2.74 10.96
CA GLY A 195 0.23 -2.86 12.41
C GLY A 195 1.07 -4.02 12.97
N LYS A 196 1.21 -5.09 12.19
CA LYS A 196 2.02 -6.27 12.52
C LYS A 196 3.37 -6.29 11.81
N ASN A 197 3.60 -5.39 10.85
CA ASN A 197 4.76 -5.40 9.96
C ASN A 197 4.91 -6.70 9.16
N VAL A 198 3.84 -7.17 8.57
CA VAL A 198 3.86 -8.38 7.76
C VAL A 198 3.36 -8.11 6.34
N VAL A 199 3.88 -8.88 5.39
CA VAL A 199 3.38 -8.93 4.02
C VAL A 199 3.02 -10.37 3.70
N LEU A 200 1.83 -10.53 3.12
CA LEU A 200 1.34 -11.79 2.58
C LEU A 200 1.10 -11.59 1.09
N SER A 201 1.52 -12.55 0.27
CA SER A 201 1.25 -12.55 -1.16
C SER A 201 0.78 -13.92 -1.62
N ARG A 202 -0.08 -13.94 -2.61
CA ARG A 202 -0.64 -15.15 -3.19
C ARG A 202 -0.92 -14.98 -4.67
N ASP A 203 -1.12 -16.10 -5.32
CA ASP A 203 -1.41 -16.23 -6.74
C ASP A 203 -0.24 -15.72 -7.58
N ASP A 204 0.50 -16.67 -8.15
CA ASP A 204 1.68 -16.44 -9.00
C ASP A 204 2.79 -15.62 -8.29
N VAL A 205 3.10 -15.97 -7.06
CA VAL A 205 4.13 -15.27 -6.31
C VAL A 205 5.51 -15.55 -6.90
N ARG A 206 6.25 -14.48 -7.16
CA ARG A 206 7.65 -14.52 -7.58
C ARG A 206 8.48 -13.60 -6.69
N LEU A 207 9.45 -14.17 -6.01
CA LEU A 207 10.48 -13.47 -5.24
C LEU A 207 11.74 -13.35 -6.08
N ILE A 208 12.33 -12.18 -6.09
CA ILE A 208 13.59 -11.91 -6.78
C ILE A 208 14.62 -11.54 -5.71
N PHE A 209 15.61 -12.44 -5.52
CA PHE A 209 16.75 -12.25 -4.63
C PHE A 209 17.96 -11.91 -5.48
N ARG A 210 18.32 -10.62 -5.59
CA ARG A 210 19.37 -10.17 -6.50
C ARG A 210 19.16 -10.68 -7.94
N GLU A 211 20.07 -10.39 -8.83
CA GLU A 211 19.88 -10.59 -10.28
C GLU A 211 19.71 -12.05 -10.74
N ASN A 212 20.16 -13.03 -9.94
CA ASN A 212 20.35 -14.40 -10.42
C ASN A 212 19.52 -15.48 -9.71
N THR A 213 18.85 -15.17 -8.60
CA THR A 213 18.03 -16.14 -7.86
C THR A 213 16.58 -15.70 -7.85
N GLN A 214 15.70 -16.55 -8.35
CA GLN A 214 14.27 -16.35 -8.34
C GLN A 214 13.60 -17.52 -7.62
N MET A 215 12.59 -17.22 -6.82
CA MET A 215 11.70 -18.22 -6.22
C MET A 215 10.29 -17.96 -6.67
N THR A 216 9.57 -19.01 -7.06
CA THR A 216 8.13 -18.94 -7.32
C THR A 216 7.38 -19.81 -6.32
N ALA A 217 6.16 -19.43 -5.96
CA ALA A 217 5.28 -20.18 -5.08
C ALA A 217 3.82 -19.73 -5.29
N ASN A 218 2.85 -20.45 -4.74
CA ASN A 218 1.47 -19.98 -4.74
C ASN A 218 1.19 -19.05 -3.57
N TYR A 219 1.95 -19.16 -2.49
CA TYR A 219 1.78 -18.38 -1.28
C TYR A 219 3.12 -17.98 -0.69
N PHE A 220 3.19 -16.75 -0.21
CA PHE A 220 4.35 -16.21 0.50
C PHE A 220 3.92 -15.34 1.68
N TYR A 221 4.63 -15.46 2.79
CA TYR A 221 4.49 -14.66 3.99
C TYR A 221 5.85 -14.21 4.48
N ILE A 222 5.97 -12.96 4.94
CA ILE A 222 7.16 -12.43 5.60
C ILE A 222 6.80 -11.49 6.74
N ASP A 223 7.46 -11.65 7.87
CA ASP A 223 7.53 -10.71 8.97
C ASP A 223 8.73 -9.76 8.73
N LEU A 224 8.43 -8.48 8.53
CA LEU A 224 9.44 -7.47 8.20
C LEU A 224 10.32 -7.07 9.39
N ASN A 225 9.88 -7.32 10.65
CA ASN A 225 10.67 -7.04 11.84
C ASN A 225 11.82 -8.05 11.98
N THR A 226 11.48 -9.33 11.79
CA THR A 226 12.44 -10.43 11.87
C THR A 226 13.14 -10.70 10.56
N GLU A 227 12.55 -10.26 9.45
CA GLU A 227 12.91 -10.57 8.06
C GLU A 227 12.88 -12.08 7.77
N LYS A 228 12.04 -12.81 8.52
CA LYS A 228 11.79 -14.22 8.34
C LYS A 228 10.43 -14.47 7.73
N GLY A 229 10.36 -15.47 6.87
CA GLY A 229 9.13 -15.80 6.17
C GLY A 229 9.11 -17.22 5.66
N TYR A 230 8.08 -17.52 4.88
CA TYR A 230 7.99 -18.80 4.20
C TYR A 230 7.23 -18.67 2.88
N ALA A 231 7.64 -19.52 1.94
CA ALA A 231 6.91 -19.82 0.72
C ALA A 231 6.38 -21.23 0.78
N GLN A 232 5.18 -21.46 0.26
CA GLN A 232 4.58 -22.80 0.25
C GLN A 232 3.74 -23.04 -1.00
N THR A 233 3.55 -24.30 -1.32
CA THR A 233 2.80 -24.82 -2.46
C THR A 233 3.45 -24.46 -3.78
N ASN A 234 3.92 -25.47 -4.50
CA ASN A 234 4.61 -25.33 -5.78
C ASN A 234 5.87 -24.44 -5.71
N VAL A 235 6.65 -24.57 -4.64
CA VAL A 235 7.86 -23.78 -4.49
C VAL A 235 8.91 -24.26 -5.49
N LYS A 236 9.40 -23.33 -6.31
CA LYS A 236 10.50 -23.55 -7.25
C LYS A 236 11.54 -22.46 -7.09
N ILE A 237 12.81 -22.83 -7.04
CA ILE A 237 13.94 -21.90 -6.97
C ILE A 237 14.79 -22.12 -8.19
N ILE A 238 15.08 -21.06 -8.91
CA ILE A 238 15.91 -21.06 -10.10
C ILE A 238 17.10 -20.15 -9.82
N ASN A 239 18.29 -20.68 -9.99
CA ASN A 239 19.52 -19.91 -9.88
C ASN A 239 20.39 -20.14 -11.12
N ASN A 240 20.79 -19.05 -11.78
CA ASN A 240 21.72 -19.09 -12.90
C ASN A 240 23.15 -18.87 -12.38
N ILE A 241 23.91 -19.93 -12.23
CA ILE A 241 25.28 -19.91 -11.69
C ILE A 241 26.27 -20.13 -12.83
N GLY A 242 27.15 -19.13 -13.11
CA GLY A 242 28.44 -19.31 -13.80
C GLY A 242 28.49 -20.31 -14.97
N GLY A 243 27.43 -20.37 -15.80
CA GLY A 243 27.31 -21.30 -16.92
C GLY A 243 26.44 -22.53 -16.69
N GLY A 244 25.88 -22.72 -15.48
CA GLY A 244 24.92 -23.79 -15.17
C GLY A 244 23.62 -23.26 -14.53
N LYS A 245 22.50 -23.94 -14.81
CA LYS A 245 21.22 -23.68 -14.17
C LYS A 245 21.00 -24.70 -13.07
N VAL A 246 20.64 -24.23 -11.88
CA VAL A 246 20.19 -25.07 -10.77
C VAL A 246 18.70 -24.84 -10.56
N ASP A 247 17.90 -25.89 -10.70
CA ASP A 247 16.46 -25.89 -10.46
C ASP A 247 16.19 -26.70 -9.19
N ILE A 248 15.50 -26.09 -8.22
CA ILE A 248 15.11 -26.75 -6.98
C ILE A 248 13.59 -26.66 -6.88
N SER A 249 12.95 -27.78 -6.53
CA SER A 249 11.53 -27.80 -6.14
C SER A 249 11.38 -28.36 -4.73
N THR A 250 10.36 -27.87 -4.00
CA THR A 250 10.05 -28.31 -2.63
C THR A 250 8.61 -27.95 -2.29
N ASP A 251 8.07 -28.55 -1.25
CA ASP A 251 6.71 -28.23 -0.77
C ASP A 251 6.69 -26.89 -0.04
N LYS A 252 7.75 -26.60 0.72
CA LYS A 252 7.87 -25.38 1.54
C LYS A 252 9.31 -24.90 1.61
N ALA A 253 9.51 -23.60 1.58
CA ALA A 253 10.77 -22.94 1.89
C ALA A 253 10.59 -21.97 3.05
N ILE A 254 11.39 -22.10 4.10
CA ILE A 254 11.50 -21.11 5.18
C ILE A 254 12.65 -20.19 4.80
N ILE A 255 12.43 -18.89 4.93
CA ILE A 255 13.32 -17.85 4.42
C ILE A 255 13.83 -17.02 5.58
N ASP A 256 15.14 -16.88 5.70
CA ASP A 256 15.77 -15.86 6.52
C ASP A 256 16.46 -14.85 5.59
N ASN A 257 15.84 -13.70 5.40
CA ASN A 257 16.31 -12.68 4.48
C ASN A 257 17.57 -11.96 5.00
N LYS A 258 17.81 -11.93 6.33
CA LYS A 258 19.02 -11.35 6.92
C LYS A 258 20.25 -12.18 6.62
N THR A 259 20.14 -13.51 6.81
CA THR A 259 21.25 -14.45 6.59
C THR A 259 21.31 -14.97 5.17
N ARG A 260 20.32 -14.65 4.33
CA ARG A 260 20.19 -15.15 2.95
C ARG A 260 20.13 -16.67 2.86
N GLN A 261 19.52 -17.31 3.82
CA GLN A 261 19.40 -18.75 3.90
C GLN A 261 17.96 -19.20 3.72
N LEU A 262 17.82 -20.32 3.02
CA LEU A 262 16.55 -21.03 2.84
C LEU A 262 16.67 -22.41 3.47
N GLU A 263 15.68 -22.77 4.27
CA GLU A 263 15.44 -24.16 4.70
C GLU A 263 14.32 -24.74 3.85
N LEU A 264 14.61 -25.79 3.09
CA LEU A 264 13.72 -26.42 2.13
C LEU A 264 13.16 -27.71 2.77
N LEU A 265 11.84 -27.86 2.76
CA LEU A 265 11.14 -28.91 3.49
C LEU A 265 10.15 -29.62 2.58
N GLY A 266 10.19 -30.93 2.60
CA GLY A 266 9.30 -31.85 1.88
C GLY A 266 9.59 -31.92 0.39
N ASN A 267 9.75 -33.15 -0.10
CA ASN A 267 9.93 -33.46 -1.51
C ASN A 267 10.97 -32.56 -2.23
N VAL A 268 12.11 -32.31 -1.57
CA VAL A 268 13.17 -31.49 -2.16
C VAL A 268 13.79 -32.24 -3.35
N VAL A 269 13.69 -31.68 -4.54
CA VAL A 269 14.30 -32.21 -5.75
C VAL A 269 15.14 -31.12 -6.40
N THR A 270 16.39 -31.44 -6.63
CA THR A 270 17.36 -30.54 -7.27
C THR A 270 17.84 -31.14 -8.59
N TYR A 271 17.81 -30.33 -9.63
CA TYR A 271 18.44 -30.65 -10.92
C TYR A 271 19.63 -29.72 -11.15
N LYS A 272 20.77 -30.31 -11.43
CA LYS A 272 21.97 -29.61 -11.88
C LYS A 272 22.59 -30.40 -13.03
N ASP A 273 22.62 -29.79 -14.19
CA ASP A 273 23.06 -30.44 -15.42
C ASP A 273 22.26 -31.74 -15.69
N LYS A 274 22.90 -32.90 -15.63
CA LYS A 274 22.27 -34.22 -15.82
C LYS A 274 22.00 -34.96 -14.50
N THR A 275 22.35 -34.36 -13.38
CA THR A 275 22.21 -34.97 -12.05
C THR A 275 20.94 -34.56 -11.38
N ARG A 276 20.18 -35.51 -10.87
CA ARG A 276 19.02 -35.32 -10.01
C ARG A 276 19.37 -35.75 -8.60
N ILE A 277 19.12 -34.86 -7.63
CA ILE A 277 19.29 -35.17 -6.21
C ILE A 277 17.91 -34.97 -5.55
N SER A 278 17.48 -35.92 -4.75
CA SER A 278 16.25 -35.80 -3.95
C SER A 278 16.53 -36.02 -2.47
N SER A 279 15.80 -35.30 -1.61
CA SER A 279 15.88 -35.41 -0.16
C SER A 279 14.58 -34.94 0.48
N ASN A 280 14.41 -35.15 1.79
CA ASN A 280 13.27 -34.62 2.52
C ASN A 280 13.54 -33.22 3.06
N LYS A 281 14.82 -32.86 3.18
CA LYS A 281 15.24 -31.56 3.71
C LYS A 281 16.53 -31.11 3.03
N ALA A 282 16.65 -29.80 2.81
CA ALA A 282 17.89 -29.19 2.35
C ALA A 282 18.01 -27.76 2.89
N TYR A 283 19.24 -27.25 2.93
CA TYR A 283 19.56 -25.85 3.17
C TYR A 283 20.19 -25.24 1.93
N TYR A 284 19.77 -24.04 1.57
CA TYR A 284 20.30 -23.32 0.44
C TYR A 284 20.77 -21.93 0.87
N ASP A 285 22.07 -21.67 0.71
CA ASP A 285 22.68 -20.36 0.91
C ASP A 285 22.63 -19.59 -0.43
N ILE A 286 21.82 -18.54 -0.48
CA ILE A 286 21.56 -17.77 -1.70
C ILE A 286 22.83 -17.05 -2.18
N ASP A 287 23.64 -16.50 -1.27
CA ASP A 287 24.82 -15.72 -1.60
C ASP A 287 25.99 -16.62 -2.02
N LYS A 288 26.24 -17.70 -1.27
CA LYS A 288 27.31 -18.67 -1.60
C LYS A 288 26.90 -19.64 -2.70
N LYS A 289 25.59 -19.76 -2.97
CA LYS A 289 25.01 -20.70 -3.95
C LYS A 289 25.35 -22.17 -3.62
N ILE A 290 25.34 -22.48 -2.32
CA ILE A 290 25.61 -23.81 -1.80
C ILE A 290 24.29 -24.45 -1.36
N LEU A 291 24.00 -25.65 -1.86
CA LEU A 291 22.91 -26.50 -1.42
C LEU A 291 23.50 -27.68 -0.64
N GLN A 292 22.96 -27.87 0.56
CA GLN A 292 23.25 -29.02 1.42
C GLN A 292 21.99 -29.82 1.61
N ASN A 293 21.95 -31.05 1.06
CA ASN A 293 20.80 -31.96 1.23
C ASN A 293 20.96 -32.75 2.53
N GLU A 294 19.85 -32.97 3.22
CA GLU A 294 19.75 -33.75 4.43
C GLU A 294 18.52 -34.69 4.35
N GLU A 295 18.54 -35.76 5.11
CA GLU A 295 17.46 -36.74 5.23
C GLU A 295 17.04 -37.45 3.94
N ASN A 296 17.25 -38.76 3.89
CA ASN A 296 16.83 -39.63 2.77
C ASN A 296 17.35 -39.20 1.39
N ILE A 297 18.66 -38.91 1.31
CA ILE A 297 19.30 -38.44 0.08
C ILE A 297 19.36 -39.57 -0.96
N LYS A 298 18.91 -39.29 -2.20
CA LYS A 298 19.08 -40.16 -3.39
C LYS A 298 19.69 -39.33 -4.51
N VAL A 299 20.57 -39.93 -5.24
CA VAL A 299 21.25 -39.31 -6.42
C VAL A 299 21.01 -40.23 -7.60
N ASP A 300 20.47 -39.68 -8.69
CA ASP A 300 20.17 -40.35 -9.94
C ASP A 300 20.93 -39.68 -11.10
#